data_256b0c815d5bf7d2057d202ddcd007f1
#
_entry.id   256b0c815d5bf7d2057d202ddcd007f1
#
_cell.length_a   1.000
_cell.length_b   1.000
_cell.length_c   1.000
_cell.angle_alpha   90.00
_cell.angle_beta   90.00
_cell.angle_gamma   90.00
#
_symmetry.space_group_name_H-M   'P 1'
#
loop_
_entity.id
_entity.type
_entity.pdbx_description
1 polymer ?
#
loop_
_entity_poly.entity_id
_entity_poly.type
_entity_poly.pdbx_seq_one_letter_code
_entity_poly.pdbx_strand_id
1 'polypeptide(L)'
;KKLKFSSDKILFCQHHLSHASSIYYTNNLSHSCIMVNDGIGEDQSFSIWSGEKNKIKLLDEILFPKSLGLFYSTMTSFLGHQINEGENKVMSMSAYGNNSFDNELNKVISTSDKKIFNQNMDYFEYQFSLYNNFSNKLTNLLGDPRTPNTEFLNKDLVLSNDKSKKYANIAYSTQKITENIIERQSNHAYEIFPSDNICLSGGVHLNCKANNESFKNSKFKNIYINFCPSDSGGSIGASLWAWNNVIEKNENILNQDVYLGPSFDNDFIEETLKDLKINYTKFNTSKELLSDASNYLLKNKIICWFQGKLEFGKRALGNRSILARPDNKKLSQKINNEIKIGRAHV
;
A
#
# COMPACT_ATOMS: atom_id res chain seq x y z
N LYS A 1 18.91 5.38 -23.03
CA LYS A 1 18.69 4.94 -24.44
C LYS A 1 17.32 5.45 -24.84
N LYS A 2 17.21 6.31 -25.87
CA LYS A 2 15.91 6.72 -26.43
C LYS A 2 15.29 5.48 -27.09
N LEU A 3 14.09 5.10 -26.63
CA LEU A 3 13.30 4.08 -27.31
C LEU A 3 12.97 4.59 -28.72
N LYS A 4 13.33 3.87 -29.76
CA LYS A 4 13.06 4.21 -31.15
C LYS A 4 11.71 3.63 -31.57
N PHE A 5 10.62 4.08 -30.94
CA PHE A 5 9.27 3.77 -31.39
C PHE A 5 8.65 4.97 -32.09
N SER A 6 7.90 4.71 -33.14
CA SER A 6 7.06 5.70 -33.80
C SER A 6 5.88 6.04 -32.86
N SER A 7 5.45 7.30 -32.83
CA SER A 7 4.42 7.79 -31.90
C SER A 7 3.05 7.10 -32.08
N ASP A 8 2.76 6.61 -33.27
CA ASP A 8 1.55 5.85 -33.60
C ASP A 8 1.48 4.46 -32.92
N LYS A 9 2.61 3.99 -32.39
CA LYS A 9 2.72 2.73 -31.61
C LYS A 9 2.67 2.93 -30.12
N ILE A 10 2.43 4.15 -29.63
CA ILE A 10 2.34 4.47 -28.21
C ILE A 10 0.88 4.65 -27.85
N LEU A 11 0.40 3.83 -26.89
CA LEU A 11 -0.93 3.93 -26.32
C LEU A 11 -0.84 4.46 -24.89
N PHE A 12 -1.76 5.34 -24.54
CA PHE A 12 -1.91 5.85 -23.18
C PHE A 12 -3.13 5.19 -22.53
N CYS A 13 -2.92 4.57 -21.38
CA CYS A 13 -3.99 4.04 -20.55
C CYS A 13 -4.21 5.01 -19.39
N GLN A 14 -5.46 5.41 -19.15
CA GLN A 14 -5.79 6.25 -18.02
C GLN A 14 -5.37 5.60 -16.70
N HIS A 15 -4.90 6.39 -15.73
CA HIS A 15 -4.30 5.92 -14.50
C HIS A 15 -5.23 4.97 -13.71
N HIS A 16 -6.44 5.42 -13.35
CA HIS A 16 -7.38 4.59 -12.61
C HIS A 16 -7.90 3.39 -13.44
N LEU A 17 -7.98 3.51 -14.75
CA LEU A 17 -8.26 2.37 -15.63
C LEU A 17 -7.13 1.33 -15.59
N SER A 18 -5.87 1.77 -15.48
CA SER A 18 -4.75 0.85 -15.32
C SER A 18 -4.82 0.10 -13.98
N HIS A 19 -5.17 0.80 -12.89
CA HIS A 19 -5.41 0.16 -11.61
C HIS A 19 -6.56 -0.85 -11.64
N ALA A 20 -7.69 -0.47 -12.21
CA ALA A 20 -8.86 -1.35 -12.36
C ALA A 20 -8.52 -2.59 -13.20
N SER A 21 -7.81 -2.39 -14.31
CA SER A 21 -7.38 -3.46 -15.20
C SER A 21 -6.40 -4.42 -14.53
N SER A 22 -5.48 -3.91 -13.71
CA SER A 22 -4.45 -4.70 -13.02
C SER A 22 -5.04 -5.75 -12.09
N ILE A 23 -6.16 -5.47 -11.45
CA ILE A 23 -6.81 -6.39 -10.51
C ILE A 23 -7.88 -7.24 -11.20
N TYR A 24 -8.63 -6.68 -12.12
CA TYR A 24 -9.75 -7.40 -12.75
C TYR A 24 -9.26 -8.49 -13.72
N TYR A 25 -8.36 -8.14 -14.63
CA TYR A 25 -7.88 -9.08 -15.64
C TYR A 25 -6.89 -10.14 -15.13
N THR A 26 -6.31 -9.94 -13.94
CA THR A 26 -5.49 -10.96 -13.27
C THR A 26 -6.30 -11.98 -12.49
N ASN A 27 -7.61 -11.74 -12.31
CA ASN A 27 -8.53 -12.66 -11.65
C ASN A 27 -9.54 -13.19 -12.67
N ASN A 28 -9.89 -14.46 -12.56
CA ASN A 28 -10.85 -15.10 -13.48
C ASN A 28 -12.30 -14.78 -13.04
N LEU A 29 -12.66 -13.51 -13.06
CA LEU A 29 -13.98 -13.03 -12.66
C LEU A 29 -14.78 -12.60 -13.89
N SER A 30 -16.01 -13.11 -14.00
CA SER A 30 -16.94 -12.72 -15.06
C SER A 30 -17.83 -11.53 -14.68
N HIS A 31 -17.94 -11.23 -13.36
CA HIS A 31 -18.74 -10.14 -12.80
C HIS A 31 -18.14 -9.70 -11.48
N SER A 32 -17.73 -8.45 -11.39
CA SER A 32 -17.13 -7.87 -10.17
C SER A 32 -17.31 -6.36 -10.15
N CYS A 33 -17.58 -5.80 -8.97
CA CYS A 33 -17.34 -4.40 -8.71
C CYS A 33 -15.84 -4.17 -8.57
N ILE A 34 -15.33 -3.04 -9.05
CA ILE A 34 -13.92 -2.67 -8.93
C ILE A 34 -13.86 -1.29 -8.29
N MET A 35 -13.09 -1.17 -7.21
CA MET A 35 -12.90 0.08 -6.48
C MET A 35 -11.42 0.45 -6.50
N VAL A 36 -11.13 1.63 -7.04
CA VAL A 36 -9.77 2.21 -7.06
C VAL A 36 -9.72 3.39 -6.13
N ASN A 37 -8.76 3.40 -5.21
CA ASN A 37 -8.60 4.45 -4.21
C ASN A 37 -7.12 4.83 -4.11
N ASP A 38 -6.79 6.03 -4.59
CA ASP A 38 -5.41 6.43 -4.72
C ASP A 38 -5.15 7.84 -4.15
N GLY A 39 -3.92 8.32 -4.23
CA GLY A 39 -3.58 9.70 -3.94
C GLY A 39 -4.17 10.62 -4.99
N ILE A 40 -3.68 10.49 -6.19
CA ILE A 40 -4.17 11.16 -7.40
C ILE A 40 -3.62 10.43 -8.62
N GLY A 41 -4.48 10.22 -9.61
CA GLY A 41 -4.11 9.71 -10.93
C GLY A 41 -4.75 10.56 -12.01
N GLU A 42 -3.95 11.38 -12.67
CA GLU A 42 -4.43 12.45 -13.55
C GLU A 42 -5.31 13.43 -12.76
N ASP A 43 -6.62 13.30 -12.80
CA ASP A 43 -7.57 14.10 -12.03
C ASP A 43 -8.43 13.27 -11.06
N GLN A 44 -8.36 11.94 -11.11
CA GLN A 44 -9.11 11.04 -10.25
C GLN A 44 -8.34 10.72 -8.95
N SER A 45 -9.07 10.62 -7.85
CA SER A 45 -8.55 10.16 -6.55
C SER A 45 -9.27 8.90 -6.05
N PHE A 46 -10.50 8.70 -6.52
CA PHE A 46 -11.33 7.54 -6.25
C PHE A 46 -12.20 7.23 -7.47
N SER A 47 -12.41 5.96 -7.76
CA SER A 47 -13.33 5.55 -8.83
C SER A 47 -13.90 4.16 -8.60
N ILE A 48 -15.14 3.98 -9.11
CA ILE A 48 -15.88 2.72 -9.10
C ILE A 48 -16.10 2.30 -10.54
N TRP A 49 -15.84 1.02 -10.82
CA TRP A 49 -15.98 0.44 -12.14
C TRP A 49 -16.78 -0.86 -12.09
N SER A 50 -17.51 -1.15 -13.14
CA SER A 50 -18.03 -2.50 -13.38
C SER A 50 -17.02 -3.31 -14.17
N GLY A 51 -16.83 -4.56 -13.78
CA GLY A 51 -16.13 -5.57 -14.56
C GLY A 51 -17.13 -6.64 -14.99
N GLU A 52 -17.40 -6.74 -16.30
CA GLU A 52 -18.33 -7.71 -16.88
C GLU A 52 -17.67 -8.42 -18.07
N LYS A 53 -17.45 -9.72 -17.94
CA LYS A 53 -16.71 -10.51 -18.93
C LYS A 53 -15.32 -9.89 -19.18
N ASN A 54 -15.06 -9.40 -20.41
CA ASN A 54 -13.79 -8.77 -20.77
C ASN A 54 -13.87 -7.22 -20.84
N LYS A 55 -14.90 -6.60 -20.25
CA LYS A 55 -15.09 -5.16 -20.29
C LYS A 55 -15.06 -4.55 -18.91
N ILE A 56 -14.43 -3.39 -18.82
CA ILE A 56 -14.40 -2.53 -17.63
C ILE A 56 -15.03 -1.21 -18.01
N LYS A 57 -15.97 -0.70 -17.17
CA LYS A 57 -16.65 0.57 -17.39
C LYS A 57 -16.67 1.41 -16.13
N LEU A 58 -16.30 2.68 -16.23
CA LEU A 58 -16.42 3.65 -15.14
C LEU A 58 -17.88 3.90 -14.81
N LEU A 59 -18.21 3.90 -13.51
CA LEU A 59 -19.54 4.11 -12.98
C LEU A 59 -19.64 5.38 -12.14
N ASP A 60 -18.62 5.65 -11.30
CA ASP A 60 -18.58 6.83 -10.43
C ASP A 60 -17.15 7.19 -10.08
N GLU A 61 -16.89 8.45 -9.71
CA GLU A 61 -15.57 8.97 -9.41
C GLU A 61 -15.58 10.16 -8.45
N ILE A 62 -14.46 10.36 -7.76
CA ILE A 62 -14.16 11.58 -7.01
C ILE A 62 -12.88 12.17 -7.59
N LEU A 63 -12.99 13.47 -7.94
CA LEU A 63 -11.90 14.20 -8.56
C LEU A 63 -11.08 14.98 -7.52
N PHE A 64 -9.81 15.21 -7.86
CA PHE A 64 -8.95 16.17 -7.20
C PHE A 64 -9.66 17.54 -7.09
N PRO A 65 -9.49 18.29 -5.98
CA PRO A 65 -8.51 18.08 -4.91
C PRO A 65 -9.00 17.19 -3.76
N LYS A 66 -10.19 16.64 -3.78
CA LYS A 66 -10.67 15.74 -2.74
C LYS A 66 -10.02 14.37 -2.91
N SER A 67 -9.36 13.90 -1.87
CA SER A 67 -8.64 12.63 -1.92
C SER A 67 -8.43 12.05 -0.53
N LEU A 68 -8.87 10.81 -0.33
CA LEU A 68 -8.59 10.06 0.88
C LEU A 68 -7.10 9.69 0.98
N GLY A 69 -6.48 9.36 -0.16
CA GLY A 69 -5.04 9.06 -0.20
C GLY A 69 -4.19 10.26 0.17
N LEU A 70 -4.46 11.44 -0.42
CA LEU A 70 -3.74 12.67 -0.07
C LEU A 70 -4.04 13.16 1.34
N PHE A 71 -5.23 12.92 1.89
CA PHE A 71 -5.48 13.12 3.31
C PHE A 71 -4.54 12.25 4.17
N TYR A 72 -4.46 10.96 3.88
CA TYR A 72 -3.61 10.06 4.64
C TYR A 72 -2.12 10.42 4.50
N SER A 73 -1.67 10.79 3.31
CA SER A 73 -0.31 11.28 3.06
C SER A 73 -0.01 12.59 3.77
N THR A 74 -0.98 13.52 3.84
CA THR A 74 -0.86 14.75 4.64
C THR A 74 -0.67 14.45 6.12
N MET A 75 -1.46 13.53 6.66
CA MET A 75 -1.31 13.11 8.05
C MET A 75 0.00 12.35 8.28
N THR A 76 0.49 11.63 7.28
CA THR A 76 1.82 10.97 7.30
C THR A 76 2.93 12.01 7.45
N SER A 77 2.88 13.09 6.67
CA SER A 77 3.81 14.22 6.79
C SER A 77 3.70 14.93 8.14
N PHE A 78 2.47 15.20 8.61
CA PHE A 78 2.22 15.82 9.92
C PHE A 78 2.80 14.99 11.07
N LEU A 79 2.75 13.67 10.96
CA LEU A 79 3.32 12.74 11.93
C LEU A 79 4.83 12.48 11.73
N GLY A 80 5.51 13.31 10.92
CA GLY A 80 6.95 13.33 10.75
C GLY A 80 7.52 12.18 9.92
N HIS A 81 6.72 11.64 8.99
CA HIS A 81 7.15 10.59 8.08
C HIS A 81 7.13 11.05 6.62
N GLN A 82 7.97 10.45 5.81
CA GLN A 82 8.04 10.72 4.39
C GLN A 82 6.80 10.18 3.68
N ILE A 83 6.19 10.99 2.82
CA ILE A 83 5.05 10.62 1.99
C ILE A 83 5.46 9.54 0.98
N ASN A 84 4.54 8.66 0.63
CA ASN A 84 4.69 7.49 -0.24
C ASN A 84 5.56 6.35 0.34
N GLU A 85 6.09 6.53 1.56
CA GLU A 85 6.91 5.51 2.24
C GLU A 85 6.50 5.28 3.69
N GLY A 86 5.94 6.30 4.32
CA GLY A 86 5.66 6.33 5.76
C GLY A 86 4.22 6.03 6.16
N GLU A 87 3.30 5.84 5.23
CA GLU A 87 1.87 5.59 5.51
C GLU A 87 1.68 4.34 6.37
N ASN A 88 2.48 3.31 6.15
CA ASN A 88 2.47 2.10 6.97
C ASN A 88 2.92 2.35 8.41
N LYS A 89 3.73 3.39 8.67
CA LYS A 89 4.15 3.78 10.02
C LYS A 89 2.99 4.44 10.77
N VAL A 90 2.20 5.29 10.09
CA VAL A 90 0.98 5.87 10.65
C VAL A 90 -0.02 4.79 11.02
N MET A 91 -0.24 3.80 10.14
CA MET A 91 -1.06 2.62 10.43
C MET A 91 -0.55 1.87 11.68
N SER A 92 0.77 1.72 11.83
CA SER A 92 1.39 1.07 12.99
C SER A 92 1.27 1.92 14.27
N MET A 93 1.47 3.25 14.17
CA MET A 93 1.32 4.18 15.30
C MET A 93 -0.11 4.19 15.84
N SER A 94 -1.11 3.98 14.98
CA SER A 94 -2.51 3.95 15.38
C SER A 94 -2.84 2.87 16.41
N ALA A 95 -2.04 1.80 16.49
CA ALA A 95 -2.23 0.73 17.46
C ALA A 95 -1.93 1.14 18.92
N TYR A 96 -1.27 2.27 19.12
CA TYR A 96 -0.90 2.80 20.44
C TYR A 96 -1.78 3.97 20.88
N GLY A 97 -2.71 4.41 20.04
CA GLY A 97 -3.56 5.58 20.26
C GLY A 97 -4.98 5.23 20.66
N ASN A 98 -5.77 6.28 20.86
CA ASN A 98 -7.20 6.25 21.12
C ASN A 98 -7.94 7.37 20.35
N ASN A 99 -9.25 7.46 20.54
CA ASN A 99 -10.17 8.37 19.84
C ASN A 99 -10.15 9.84 20.28
N SER A 100 -9.11 10.29 21.00
CA SER A 100 -9.06 11.65 21.56
C SER A 100 -9.05 12.78 20.53
N PHE A 101 -8.77 12.50 19.25
CA PHE A 101 -8.74 13.47 18.15
C PHE A 101 -9.83 13.25 17.10
N ASP A 102 -10.83 12.41 17.36
CA ASP A 102 -11.89 12.14 16.40
C ASP A 102 -12.69 13.40 16.05
N ASN A 103 -13.01 14.24 17.06
CA ASN A 103 -13.75 15.47 16.84
C ASN A 103 -12.97 16.51 16.01
N GLU A 104 -11.67 16.62 16.24
CA GLU A 104 -10.78 17.50 15.50
C GLU A 104 -10.66 17.03 14.04
N LEU A 105 -10.39 15.75 13.82
CA LEU A 105 -10.23 15.22 12.47
C LEU A 105 -11.54 15.19 11.67
N ASN A 106 -12.69 15.06 12.33
CA ASN A 106 -13.99 15.22 11.68
C ASN A 106 -14.23 16.63 11.11
N LYS A 107 -13.52 17.66 11.59
CA LYS A 107 -13.53 19.00 10.97
C LYS A 107 -12.69 19.06 9.70
N VAL A 108 -11.69 18.19 9.58
CA VAL A 108 -10.77 18.09 8.44
C VAL A 108 -11.36 17.25 7.32
N ILE A 109 -11.84 16.05 7.67
CA ILE A 109 -12.52 15.13 6.76
C ILE A 109 -13.57 14.34 7.54
N SER A 110 -14.74 14.14 6.95
CA SER A 110 -15.85 13.43 7.61
C SER A 110 -16.69 12.66 6.61
N THR A 111 -17.33 11.61 7.04
CA THR A 111 -18.40 10.93 6.27
C THR A 111 -19.63 11.82 6.18
N SER A 112 -20.41 11.67 5.12
CA SER A 112 -21.64 12.44 4.87
C SER A 112 -22.71 11.59 4.23
N ASP A 113 -23.99 11.80 4.59
CA ASP A 113 -25.10 11.05 4.01
C ASP A 113 -25.37 11.39 2.54
N LYS A 114 -25.01 12.61 2.14
CA LYS A 114 -25.18 13.10 0.77
C LYS A 114 -23.96 12.85 -0.13
N LYS A 115 -22.81 12.57 0.46
CA LYS A 115 -21.55 12.36 -0.24
C LYS A 115 -20.81 11.24 0.48
N ILE A 116 -19.93 10.54 -0.20
CA ILE A 116 -19.08 9.51 0.40
C ILE A 116 -18.31 10.11 1.58
N PHE A 117 -17.65 11.26 1.36
CA PHE A 117 -17.02 12.07 2.41
C PHE A 117 -16.98 13.55 2.04
N ASN A 118 -16.87 14.40 3.05
CA ASN A 118 -16.55 15.81 2.93
C ASN A 118 -15.13 16.05 3.38
N GLN A 119 -14.35 16.77 2.59
CA GLN A 119 -12.98 17.18 2.93
C GLN A 119 -12.91 18.71 2.90
N ASN A 120 -12.51 19.30 4.03
CA ASN A 120 -12.35 20.74 4.13
C ASN A 120 -10.96 21.14 3.66
N MET A 121 -10.88 21.68 2.45
CA MET A 121 -9.63 21.99 1.77
C MET A 121 -8.78 23.08 2.44
N ASP A 122 -9.33 23.86 3.37
CA ASP A 122 -8.57 24.88 4.13
C ASP A 122 -7.46 24.30 5.02
N TYR A 123 -7.53 23.00 5.33
CA TYR A 123 -6.51 22.31 6.12
C TYR A 123 -5.33 21.79 5.29
N PHE A 124 -5.41 21.88 3.96
CA PHE A 124 -4.46 21.28 3.03
C PHE A 124 -3.80 22.34 2.15
N GLU A 125 -2.54 22.11 1.78
CA GLU A 125 -1.78 22.95 0.85
C GLU A 125 -1.30 22.19 -0.40
N TYR A 126 -1.44 20.86 -0.45
CA TYR A 126 -0.97 20.05 -1.59
C TYR A 126 -1.59 20.44 -2.94
N GLN A 127 -2.71 21.14 -2.95
CA GLN A 127 -3.35 21.66 -4.17
C GLN A 127 -2.65 22.88 -4.75
N PHE A 128 -1.80 23.55 -3.97
CA PHE A 128 -1.10 24.78 -4.38
C PHE A 128 0.41 24.71 -4.18
N SER A 129 0.90 23.73 -3.42
CA SER A 129 2.30 23.60 -3.05
C SER A 129 2.84 22.21 -3.34
N LEU A 130 4.04 22.16 -3.92
CA LEU A 130 4.80 20.91 -4.08
C LEU A 130 5.57 20.52 -2.82
N TYR A 131 5.70 21.45 -1.86
CA TYR A 131 6.55 21.27 -0.67
C TYR A 131 5.74 21.12 0.62
N ASN A 132 4.61 21.81 0.72
CA ASN A 132 3.76 21.81 1.91
C ASN A 132 2.49 21.00 1.63
N ASN A 133 2.14 20.12 2.56
CA ASN A 133 0.96 19.27 2.43
C ASN A 133 -0.21 19.76 3.29
N PHE A 134 0.10 20.46 4.39
CA PHE A 134 -0.89 20.95 5.35
C PHE A 134 -0.70 22.44 5.66
N SER A 135 -1.80 23.09 5.95
CA SER A 135 -1.85 24.53 6.27
C SER A 135 -1.61 24.80 7.75
N ASN A 136 -1.36 26.08 8.09
CA ASN A 136 -1.33 26.55 9.47
C ASN A 136 -2.65 26.29 10.22
N LYS A 137 -3.78 26.18 9.51
CA LYS A 137 -5.06 25.84 10.12
C LYS A 137 -5.05 24.42 10.72
N LEU A 138 -4.37 23.47 10.08
CA LEU A 138 -4.20 22.12 10.62
C LEU A 138 -3.30 22.12 11.84
N THR A 139 -2.20 22.86 11.82
CA THR A 139 -1.30 23.04 12.98
C THR A 139 -2.00 23.68 14.16
N ASN A 140 -2.83 24.70 13.92
CA ASN A 140 -3.63 25.34 14.97
C ASN A 140 -4.67 24.38 15.58
N LEU A 141 -5.19 23.43 14.79
CA LEU A 141 -6.18 22.46 15.24
C LEU A 141 -5.54 21.32 16.04
N LEU A 142 -4.44 20.75 15.53
CA LEU A 142 -3.82 19.55 16.09
C LEU A 142 -2.57 19.84 16.94
N GLY A 143 -2.10 21.12 16.98
CA GLY A 143 -0.83 21.54 17.57
C GLY A 143 0.36 21.17 16.69
N ASP A 144 1.58 21.33 17.20
CA ASP A 144 2.81 21.15 16.43
C ASP A 144 2.92 19.77 15.77
N PRO A 145 3.38 19.72 14.51
CA PRO A 145 3.67 18.47 13.83
C PRO A 145 4.83 17.73 14.51
N ARG A 146 4.88 16.42 14.34
CA ARG A 146 5.96 15.61 14.89
C ARG A 146 7.26 15.87 14.14
N THR A 147 8.32 16.17 14.88
CA THR A 147 9.66 16.29 14.29
C THR A 147 10.10 14.92 13.74
N PRO A 148 10.57 14.83 12.47
CA PRO A 148 11.09 13.61 11.90
C PRO A 148 12.18 12.98 12.78
N ASN A 149 12.27 11.65 12.75
CA ASN A 149 13.30 10.86 13.45
C ASN A 149 13.32 11.01 15.00
N THR A 150 12.30 11.61 15.61
CA THR A 150 12.18 11.59 17.06
C THR A 150 11.73 10.22 17.55
N GLU A 151 12.17 9.85 18.77
CA GLU A 151 11.77 8.59 19.38
C GLU A 151 10.25 8.57 19.61
N PHE A 152 9.59 7.49 19.18
CA PHE A 152 8.16 7.29 19.36
C PHE A 152 7.87 6.23 20.42
N LEU A 153 8.61 5.12 20.39
CA LEU A 153 8.55 4.06 21.39
C LEU A 153 9.91 3.96 22.07
N ASN A 154 9.91 3.78 23.39
CA ASN A 154 11.12 3.47 24.14
C ASN A 154 11.59 2.02 23.91
N LYS A 155 12.67 1.61 24.57
CA LYS A 155 13.26 0.27 24.46
C LYS A 155 12.30 -0.88 24.84
N ASP A 156 11.28 -0.59 25.64
CA ASP A 156 10.27 -1.55 26.09
C ASP A 156 9.03 -1.60 25.17
N LEU A 157 9.06 -0.90 24.03
CA LEU A 157 7.95 -0.71 23.09
C LEU A 157 6.72 -0.03 23.71
N VAL A 158 6.95 0.86 24.67
CA VAL A 158 5.95 1.75 25.25
C VAL A 158 6.16 3.16 24.69
N LEU A 159 5.11 3.95 24.61
CA LEU A 159 5.19 5.35 24.18
C LEU A 159 6.22 6.10 25.01
N SER A 160 7.16 6.78 24.36
CA SER A 160 8.33 7.36 25.01
C SER A 160 8.00 8.54 25.92
N ASN A 161 6.92 9.28 25.62
CA ASN A 161 6.49 10.47 26.36
C ASN A 161 5.07 10.92 25.98
N ASP A 162 4.54 11.95 26.61
CA ASP A 162 3.20 12.50 26.35
C ASP A 162 3.02 13.03 24.93
N LYS A 163 4.08 13.57 24.29
CA LYS A 163 4.02 13.98 22.89
C LYS A 163 3.83 12.76 21.97
N SER A 164 4.51 11.64 22.26
CA SER A 164 4.33 10.38 21.53
C SER A 164 2.90 9.86 21.68
N LYS A 165 2.30 10.00 22.88
CA LYS A 165 0.89 9.64 23.11
C LYS A 165 -0.07 10.51 22.28
N LYS A 166 0.17 11.82 22.22
CA LYS A 166 -0.60 12.74 21.35
C LYS A 166 -0.54 12.27 19.88
N TYR A 167 0.65 12.00 19.36
CA TYR A 167 0.82 11.58 17.98
C TYR A 167 0.22 10.19 17.70
N ALA A 168 0.27 9.28 18.68
CA ALA A 168 -0.44 8.00 18.58
C ALA A 168 -1.96 8.19 18.46
N ASN A 169 -2.55 9.11 19.25
CA ASN A 169 -3.97 9.40 19.20
C ASN A 169 -4.37 10.07 17.87
N ILE A 170 -3.56 10.97 17.34
CA ILE A 170 -3.78 11.55 15.99
C ILE A 170 -3.72 10.44 14.93
N ALA A 171 -2.74 9.55 15.00
CA ALA A 171 -2.62 8.41 14.09
C ALA A 171 -3.83 7.46 14.19
N TYR A 172 -4.32 7.19 15.41
CA TYR A 172 -5.52 6.39 15.63
C TYR A 172 -6.75 6.98 14.94
N SER A 173 -7.03 8.27 15.20
CA SER A 173 -8.18 8.95 14.62
C SER A 173 -8.05 9.08 13.09
N THR A 174 -6.82 9.30 12.57
CA THR A 174 -6.53 9.25 11.12
C THR A 174 -6.89 7.90 10.52
N GLN A 175 -6.44 6.82 11.15
CA GLN A 175 -6.72 5.46 10.69
C GLN A 175 -8.22 5.15 10.76
N LYS A 176 -8.87 5.51 11.88
CA LYS A 176 -10.30 5.22 12.09
C LYS A 176 -11.20 5.93 11.09
N ILE A 177 -10.95 7.21 10.81
CA ILE A 177 -11.73 7.95 9.82
C ILE A 177 -11.49 7.41 8.41
N THR A 178 -10.28 6.94 8.10
CA THR A 178 -9.95 6.26 6.84
C THR A 178 -10.75 4.97 6.69
N GLU A 179 -10.79 4.14 7.73
CA GLU A 179 -11.61 2.90 7.77
C GLU A 179 -13.09 3.20 7.50
N ASN A 180 -13.64 4.20 8.19
CA ASN A 180 -15.05 4.57 8.06
C ASN A 180 -15.38 5.09 6.64
N ILE A 181 -14.46 5.84 6.01
CA ILE A 181 -14.65 6.34 4.65
C ILE A 181 -14.59 5.19 3.64
N ILE A 182 -13.63 4.25 3.77
CA ILE A 182 -13.53 3.09 2.87
C ILE A 182 -14.74 2.18 3.02
N GLU A 183 -15.25 1.98 4.24
CA GLU A 183 -16.50 1.25 4.46
C GLU A 183 -17.66 1.90 3.72
N ARG A 184 -17.79 3.24 3.80
CA ARG A 184 -18.83 3.98 3.08
C ARG A 184 -18.65 3.92 1.57
N GLN A 185 -17.42 4.01 1.07
CA GLN A 185 -17.09 3.80 -0.34
C GLN A 185 -17.49 2.41 -0.81
N SER A 186 -17.22 1.38 -0.02
CA SER A 186 -17.60 -0.01 -0.30
C SER A 186 -19.14 -0.19 -0.35
N ASN A 187 -19.87 0.41 0.58
CA ASN A 187 -21.33 0.36 0.59
C ASN A 187 -21.92 1.08 -0.64
N HIS A 188 -21.41 2.26 -0.98
CA HIS A 188 -21.79 3.01 -2.17
C HIS A 188 -21.48 2.24 -3.46
N ALA A 189 -20.32 1.60 -3.54
CA ALA A 189 -19.96 0.75 -4.66
C ALA A 189 -20.94 -0.41 -4.85
N TYR A 190 -21.38 -1.05 -3.75
CA TYR A 190 -22.39 -2.10 -3.81
C TYR A 190 -23.77 -1.59 -4.26
N GLU A 191 -24.17 -0.38 -3.85
CA GLU A 191 -25.44 0.25 -4.27
C GLU A 191 -25.45 0.56 -5.76
N ILE A 192 -24.33 1.00 -6.32
CA ILE A 192 -24.18 1.30 -7.75
C ILE A 192 -24.09 0.01 -8.59
N PHE A 193 -23.32 -0.96 -8.13
CA PHE A 193 -23.08 -2.20 -8.86
C PHE A 193 -23.07 -3.41 -7.93
N PRO A 194 -24.23 -3.98 -7.62
CA PRO A 194 -24.35 -5.17 -6.78
C PRO A 194 -23.59 -6.35 -7.40
N SER A 195 -22.71 -6.96 -6.61
CA SER A 195 -21.91 -8.11 -7.01
C SER A 195 -21.54 -8.93 -5.79
N ASP A 196 -21.28 -10.22 -5.95
CA ASP A 196 -20.66 -11.04 -4.91
C ASP A 196 -19.18 -10.68 -4.70
N ASN A 197 -18.54 -10.11 -5.73
CA ASN A 197 -17.10 -9.87 -5.77
C ASN A 197 -16.79 -8.37 -5.80
N ILE A 198 -15.76 -7.97 -5.03
CA ILE A 198 -15.14 -6.65 -5.15
C ILE A 198 -13.63 -6.79 -5.36
N CYS A 199 -13.11 -6.06 -6.34
CA CYS A 199 -11.69 -5.89 -6.63
C CYS A 199 -11.20 -4.55 -6.09
N LEU A 200 -10.10 -4.53 -5.35
CA LEU A 200 -9.52 -3.33 -4.73
C LEU A 200 -8.14 -3.04 -5.31
N SER A 201 -7.91 -1.81 -5.79
CA SER A 201 -6.63 -1.32 -6.29
C SER A 201 -6.43 0.16 -5.96
N GLY A 202 -5.23 0.69 -6.19
CA GLY A 202 -4.81 2.04 -5.77
C GLY A 202 -4.01 2.00 -4.46
N GLY A 203 -3.17 3.01 -4.25
CA GLY A 203 -2.21 3.08 -3.15
C GLY A 203 -2.83 2.99 -1.74
N VAL A 204 -4.06 3.48 -1.57
CA VAL A 204 -4.79 3.41 -0.29
C VAL A 204 -5.03 1.96 0.14
N HIS A 205 -5.21 1.04 -0.80
CA HIS A 205 -5.43 -0.39 -0.51
C HIS A 205 -4.17 -1.17 -0.09
N LEU A 206 -3.02 -0.49 0.07
CA LEU A 206 -1.89 -0.99 0.87
C LEU A 206 -2.19 -1.01 2.37
N ASN A 207 -3.23 -0.30 2.81
CA ASN A 207 -3.70 -0.28 4.20
C ASN A 207 -4.53 -1.53 4.51
N CYS A 208 -3.83 -2.60 4.87
CA CYS A 208 -4.47 -3.90 5.14
C CYS A 208 -5.48 -3.87 6.30
N LYS A 209 -5.30 -2.96 7.28
CA LYS A 209 -6.24 -2.79 8.40
C LYS A 209 -7.56 -2.21 7.90
N ALA A 210 -7.50 -1.15 7.09
CA ALA A 210 -8.70 -0.54 6.52
C ALA A 210 -9.44 -1.50 5.58
N ASN A 211 -8.72 -2.23 4.73
CA ASN A 211 -9.32 -3.25 3.88
C ASN A 211 -10.07 -4.32 4.69
N ASN A 212 -9.43 -4.83 5.76
CA ASN A 212 -10.05 -5.86 6.62
C ASN A 212 -11.33 -5.35 7.30
N GLU A 213 -11.33 -4.12 7.83
CA GLU A 213 -12.52 -3.55 8.48
C GLU A 213 -13.65 -3.32 7.46
N SER A 214 -13.35 -2.79 6.28
CA SER A 214 -14.34 -2.59 5.20
C SER A 214 -14.98 -3.91 4.75
N PHE A 215 -14.20 -5.01 4.71
CA PHE A 215 -14.74 -6.30 4.30
C PHE A 215 -15.66 -6.91 5.37
N LYS A 216 -15.35 -6.75 6.66
CA LYS A 216 -16.18 -7.30 7.74
C LYS A 216 -17.63 -6.80 7.68
N ASN A 217 -17.82 -5.54 7.30
CA ASN A 217 -19.11 -4.88 7.27
C ASN A 217 -19.68 -4.76 5.84
N SER A 218 -18.97 -5.27 4.85
CA SER A 218 -19.34 -5.16 3.43
C SER A 218 -20.44 -6.13 3.05
N LYS A 219 -21.26 -5.75 2.08
CA LYS A 219 -22.24 -6.62 1.43
C LYS A 219 -21.63 -7.55 0.36
N PHE A 220 -20.38 -7.30 -0.03
CA PHE A 220 -19.63 -8.18 -0.92
C PHE A 220 -19.22 -9.46 -0.19
N LYS A 221 -19.31 -10.62 -0.87
CA LYS A 221 -18.93 -11.91 -0.30
C LYS A 221 -17.44 -12.20 -0.43
N ASN A 222 -16.84 -11.75 -1.52
CA ASN A 222 -15.43 -12.00 -1.82
C ASN A 222 -14.71 -10.69 -2.09
N ILE A 223 -13.52 -10.54 -1.50
CA ILE A 223 -12.63 -9.40 -1.73
C ILE A 223 -11.36 -9.88 -2.44
N TYR A 224 -10.97 -9.17 -3.48
CA TYR A 224 -9.73 -9.39 -4.24
C TYR A 224 -8.87 -8.13 -4.11
N ILE A 225 -7.65 -8.28 -3.64
CA ILE A 225 -6.69 -7.19 -3.52
C ILE A 225 -5.48 -7.53 -4.37
N ASN A 226 -5.05 -6.58 -5.21
CA ASN A 226 -3.87 -6.77 -6.02
C ASN A 226 -2.63 -6.96 -5.13
N PHE A 227 -1.73 -7.87 -5.50
CA PHE A 227 -0.43 -8.02 -4.84
C PHE A 227 0.44 -6.75 -5.01
N CYS A 228 0.14 -5.92 -5.98
CA CYS A 228 0.77 -4.64 -6.26
C CYS A 228 -0.30 -3.55 -6.50
N PRO A 229 -1.06 -3.13 -5.47
CA PRO A 229 -2.19 -2.23 -5.66
C PRO A 229 -1.77 -0.78 -5.94
N SER A 230 -0.50 -0.38 -5.69
CA SER A 230 0.03 0.96 -5.99
C SER A 230 0.40 1.11 -7.47
N ASP A 231 0.90 2.29 -7.87
CA ASP A 231 1.27 2.68 -9.24
C ASP A 231 2.18 1.68 -9.95
N SER A 232 3.02 0.96 -9.21
CA SER A 232 3.85 -0.08 -9.80
C SER A 232 3.03 -1.19 -10.48
N GLY A 233 1.78 -1.43 -10.06
CA GLY A 233 0.84 -2.34 -10.72
C GLY A 233 0.23 -1.77 -12.00
N GLY A 234 0.32 -0.45 -12.22
CA GLY A 234 -0.20 0.23 -13.40
C GLY A 234 0.40 -0.29 -14.71
N SER A 235 1.68 -0.70 -14.71
CA SER A 235 2.32 -1.30 -15.89
C SER A 235 1.66 -2.62 -16.32
N ILE A 236 1.28 -3.46 -15.35
CA ILE A 236 0.53 -4.69 -15.59
C ILE A 236 -0.87 -4.34 -16.12
N GLY A 237 -1.54 -3.39 -15.46
CA GLY A 237 -2.89 -2.97 -15.80
C GLY A 237 -2.98 -2.37 -17.19
N ALA A 238 -2.09 -1.45 -17.55
CA ALA A 238 -2.04 -0.85 -18.89
C ALA A 238 -1.80 -1.91 -19.98
N SER A 239 -0.91 -2.86 -19.72
CA SER A 239 -0.64 -3.97 -20.66
C SER A 239 -1.86 -4.88 -20.84
N LEU A 240 -2.55 -5.24 -19.74
CA LEU A 240 -3.75 -6.07 -19.78
C LEU A 240 -4.94 -5.34 -20.40
N TRP A 241 -5.07 -4.04 -20.14
CA TRP A 241 -6.06 -3.21 -20.81
C TRP A 241 -5.86 -3.22 -22.32
N ALA A 242 -4.63 -2.94 -22.78
CA ALA A 242 -4.32 -2.94 -24.21
C ALA A 242 -4.57 -4.32 -24.84
N TRP A 243 -4.19 -5.41 -24.16
CA TRP A 243 -4.41 -6.78 -24.62
C TRP A 243 -5.90 -7.11 -24.83
N ASN A 244 -6.75 -6.76 -23.84
CA ASN A 244 -8.17 -7.09 -23.88
C ASN A 244 -9.01 -6.14 -24.75
N ASN A 245 -8.63 -4.83 -24.83
CA ASN A 245 -9.48 -3.82 -25.42
C ASN A 245 -8.96 -3.23 -26.74
N VAL A 246 -7.65 -3.34 -27.02
CA VAL A 246 -7.04 -2.81 -28.26
C VAL A 246 -6.66 -3.93 -29.21
N ILE A 247 -6.06 -5.00 -28.67
CA ILE A 247 -5.66 -6.18 -29.45
C ILE A 247 -6.81 -7.17 -29.57
N GLU A 248 -7.86 -7.01 -28.73
CA GLU A 248 -9.09 -7.84 -28.70
C GLU A 248 -8.82 -9.34 -28.54
N LYS A 249 -7.72 -9.69 -27.91
CA LYS A 249 -7.42 -11.05 -27.52
C LYS A 249 -8.14 -11.36 -26.21
N ASN A 250 -9.32 -11.94 -26.32
CA ASN A 250 -10.20 -12.32 -25.20
C ASN A 250 -9.68 -13.51 -24.37
N GLU A 251 -8.39 -13.69 -24.28
CA GLU A 251 -7.77 -14.70 -23.45
C GLU A 251 -7.46 -14.10 -22.09
N ASN A 252 -8.08 -14.62 -21.04
CA ASN A 252 -7.68 -14.29 -19.68
C ASN A 252 -6.26 -14.83 -19.46
N ILE A 253 -5.28 -13.92 -19.46
CA ILE A 253 -3.92 -14.26 -19.03
C ILE A 253 -3.98 -14.41 -17.51
N LEU A 254 -4.27 -15.60 -17.03
CA LEU A 254 -4.21 -15.96 -15.63
C LEU A 254 -2.75 -15.97 -15.17
N ASN A 255 -2.18 -14.83 -14.93
CA ASN A 255 -0.91 -14.76 -14.23
C ASN A 255 -1.14 -14.29 -12.80
N GLN A 256 -1.43 -15.24 -11.91
CA GLN A 256 -1.49 -15.02 -10.47
C GLN A 256 -0.10 -15.11 -9.82
N ASP A 257 0.96 -15.29 -10.63
CA ASP A 257 2.32 -15.34 -10.13
C ASP A 257 2.77 -13.92 -9.72
N VAL A 258 3.12 -13.79 -8.46
CA VAL A 258 3.65 -12.54 -7.92
C VAL A 258 5.15 -12.39 -8.16
N TYR A 259 5.82 -13.46 -8.58
CA TYR A 259 7.26 -13.54 -8.78
C TYR A 259 7.63 -13.17 -10.23
N LEU A 260 7.38 -11.90 -10.58
CA LEU A 260 7.60 -11.37 -11.94
C LEU A 260 8.95 -10.65 -12.10
N GLY A 261 9.70 -10.49 -11.01
CA GLY A 261 11.00 -9.85 -11.03
C GLY A 261 12.14 -10.76 -11.52
N PRO A 262 13.36 -10.23 -11.59
CA PRO A 262 14.52 -11.00 -12.02
C PRO A 262 14.83 -12.18 -11.08
N SER A 263 15.47 -13.21 -11.63
CA SER A 263 16.06 -14.33 -10.90
C SER A 263 17.54 -14.40 -11.22
N PHE A 264 18.30 -14.97 -10.29
CA PHE A 264 19.73 -15.17 -10.42
C PHE A 264 20.02 -16.65 -10.15
N ASP A 265 20.80 -17.28 -11.01
CA ASP A 265 21.25 -18.64 -10.80
C ASP A 265 22.43 -18.71 -9.81
N ASN A 266 22.75 -19.92 -9.39
CA ASN A 266 23.81 -20.13 -8.40
C ASN A 266 25.20 -19.74 -8.93
N ASP A 267 25.44 -19.86 -10.23
CA ASP A 267 26.75 -19.54 -10.82
C ASP A 267 26.95 -18.01 -10.83
N PHE A 268 25.95 -17.25 -11.23
CA PHE A 268 25.95 -15.79 -11.14
C PHE A 268 26.14 -15.28 -9.70
N ILE A 269 25.44 -15.91 -8.73
CA ILE A 269 25.56 -15.55 -7.31
C ILE A 269 26.99 -15.85 -6.83
N GLU A 270 27.54 -17.00 -7.15
CA GLU A 270 28.89 -17.40 -6.73
C GLU A 270 29.96 -16.48 -7.32
N GLU A 271 29.86 -16.16 -8.62
CA GLU A 271 30.76 -15.21 -9.28
C GLU A 271 30.70 -13.83 -8.64
N THR A 272 29.50 -13.31 -8.41
CA THR A 272 29.30 -12.02 -7.73
C THR A 272 29.92 -11.99 -6.33
N LEU A 273 29.75 -13.05 -5.54
CA LEU A 273 30.33 -13.13 -4.19
C LEU A 273 31.87 -13.19 -4.22
N LYS A 274 32.44 -13.87 -5.21
CA LYS A 274 33.91 -13.93 -5.44
C LYS A 274 34.47 -12.56 -5.83
N ASP A 275 33.81 -11.87 -6.75
CA ASP A 275 34.22 -10.54 -7.24
C ASP A 275 34.17 -9.51 -6.10
N LEU A 276 33.15 -9.57 -5.28
CA LEU A 276 32.99 -8.70 -4.10
C LEU A 276 33.82 -9.15 -2.89
N LYS A 277 34.56 -10.27 -2.99
CA LYS A 277 35.37 -10.85 -1.90
C LYS A 277 34.59 -11.11 -0.63
N ILE A 278 33.34 -11.56 -0.78
CA ILE A 278 32.44 -11.89 0.33
C ILE A 278 32.63 -13.37 0.69
N ASN A 279 32.89 -13.65 1.97
CA ASN A 279 32.93 -15.01 2.46
C ASN A 279 31.54 -15.65 2.44
N TYR A 280 31.44 -16.85 1.90
CA TYR A 280 30.18 -17.59 1.82
C TYR A 280 30.40 -19.08 2.09
N THR A 281 29.30 -19.78 2.43
CA THR A 281 29.24 -21.22 2.51
C THR A 281 28.31 -21.75 1.44
N LYS A 282 28.79 -22.67 0.60
CA LYS A 282 27.98 -23.34 -0.43
C LYS A 282 27.47 -24.66 0.13
N PHE A 283 26.17 -24.86 0.11
CA PHE A 283 25.52 -26.12 0.50
C PHE A 283 25.30 -27.00 -0.74
N ASN A 284 25.45 -28.31 -0.58
CA ASN A 284 25.24 -29.26 -1.68
C ASN A 284 23.75 -29.57 -1.88
N THR A 285 22.96 -29.46 -0.84
CA THR A 285 21.53 -29.75 -0.87
C THR A 285 20.69 -28.71 -0.19
N SER A 286 19.45 -28.53 -0.65
CA SER A 286 18.47 -27.65 0.01
C SER A 286 18.19 -28.09 1.46
N LYS A 287 18.29 -29.39 1.75
CA LYS A 287 18.08 -29.92 3.11
C LYS A 287 19.15 -29.41 4.08
N GLU A 288 20.42 -29.38 3.67
CA GLU A 288 21.52 -28.83 4.47
C GLU A 288 21.31 -27.32 4.72
N LEU A 289 21.00 -26.55 3.67
CA LEU A 289 20.70 -25.14 3.77
C LEU A 289 19.55 -24.85 4.76
N LEU A 290 18.43 -25.57 4.61
CA LEU A 290 17.27 -25.39 5.48
C LEU A 290 17.54 -25.79 6.92
N SER A 291 18.34 -26.85 7.14
CA SER A 291 18.77 -27.28 8.47
C SER A 291 19.64 -26.21 9.15
N ASP A 292 20.59 -25.63 8.41
CA ASP A 292 21.48 -24.58 8.93
C ASP A 292 20.69 -23.29 9.21
N ALA A 293 19.83 -22.86 8.29
CA ALA A 293 18.94 -21.72 8.50
C ALA A 293 18.05 -21.90 9.75
N SER A 294 17.47 -23.09 9.93
CA SER A 294 16.65 -23.41 11.10
C SER A 294 17.47 -23.33 12.39
N ASN A 295 18.71 -23.81 12.38
CA ASN A 295 19.61 -23.71 13.52
C ASN A 295 19.96 -22.25 13.88
N TYR A 296 20.15 -21.38 12.88
CA TYR A 296 20.32 -19.94 13.12
C TYR A 296 19.08 -19.31 13.77
N LEU A 297 17.89 -19.64 13.29
CA LEU A 297 16.64 -19.16 13.87
C LEU A 297 16.48 -19.64 15.32
N LEU A 298 16.76 -20.92 15.60
CA LEU A 298 16.74 -21.48 16.97
C LEU A 298 17.73 -20.77 17.91
N LYS A 299 18.86 -20.31 17.39
CA LYS A 299 19.84 -19.49 18.13
C LYS A 299 19.48 -18.00 18.21
N ASN A 300 18.22 -17.63 17.96
CA ASN A 300 17.74 -16.25 17.98
C ASN A 300 18.47 -15.31 17.01
N LYS A 301 18.91 -15.82 15.86
CA LYS A 301 19.47 -14.98 14.78
C LYS A 301 18.36 -14.48 13.87
N ILE A 302 18.61 -13.36 13.22
CA ILE A 302 17.77 -12.78 12.16
C ILE A 302 18.43 -13.15 10.84
N ILE A 303 17.66 -13.67 9.88
CA ILE A 303 18.13 -14.09 8.56
C ILE A 303 17.46 -13.23 7.50
N CYS A 304 18.24 -12.70 6.56
CA CYS A 304 17.73 -12.17 5.30
C CYS A 304 17.67 -13.35 4.31
N TRP A 305 16.46 -13.69 3.90
CA TRP A 305 16.19 -14.79 2.98
C TRP A 305 15.91 -14.29 1.58
N PHE A 306 16.63 -14.83 0.60
CA PHE A 306 16.44 -14.54 -0.80
C PHE A 306 16.42 -15.84 -1.59
N GLN A 307 15.40 -16.04 -2.45
CA GLN A 307 15.29 -17.22 -3.30
C GLN A 307 14.50 -16.95 -4.58
N GLY A 308 14.80 -17.67 -5.64
CA GLY A 308 14.03 -17.65 -6.89
C GLY A 308 13.89 -16.26 -7.52
N LYS A 309 12.75 -16.04 -8.18
CA LYS A 309 12.39 -14.75 -8.76
C LYS A 309 11.95 -13.76 -7.70
N LEU A 310 12.30 -12.48 -7.88
CA LEU A 310 11.81 -11.40 -7.02
C LEU A 310 10.30 -11.23 -7.14
N GLU A 311 9.67 -10.85 -6.04
CA GLU A 311 8.29 -10.40 -6.03
C GLU A 311 8.16 -9.07 -6.76
N PHE A 312 7.08 -8.91 -7.50
CA PHE A 312 6.69 -7.63 -8.08
C PHE A 312 5.88 -6.84 -7.04
N GLY A 313 6.26 -5.58 -6.80
CA GLY A 313 5.60 -4.72 -5.82
C GLY A 313 6.40 -4.51 -4.53
N LYS A 314 5.81 -3.74 -3.61
CA LYS A 314 6.47 -3.24 -2.39
C LYS A 314 6.61 -4.29 -1.27
N ARG A 315 5.90 -5.39 -1.33
CA ARG A 315 5.83 -6.37 -0.24
C ARG A 315 6.74 -7.57 -0.50
N ALA A 316 7.38 -8.04 0.56
CA ALA A 316 8.03 -9.34 0.58
C ALA A 316 6.93 -10.41 0.71
N LEU A 317 6.98 -11.42 -0.16
CA LEU A 317 5.99 -12.50 -0.24
C LEU A 317 6.66 -13.89 -0.21
N GLY A 318 7.83 -13.98 0.43
CA GLY A 318 8.57 -15.23 0.64
C GLY A 318 9.93 -15.30 -0.05
N ASN A 319 10.16 -14.56 -1.12
CA ASN A 319 11.42 -14.62 -1.88
C ASN A 319 12.42 -13.52 -1.47
N ARG A 320 11.98 -12.44 -0.81
CA ARG A 320 12.83 -11.38 -0.24
C ARG A 320 12.41 -11.10 1.20
N SER A 321 12.65 -12.01 2.10
CA SER A 321 12.05 -11.97 3.44
C SER A 321 13.09 -11.84 4.54
N ILE A 322 12.70 -11.23 5.64
CA ILE A 322 13.44 -11.25 6.89
C ILE A 322 12.78 -12.28 7.80
N LEU A 323 13.54 -13.28 8.22
CA LEU A 323 13.07 -14.38 9.04
C LEU A 323 13.61 -14.25 10.46
N ALA A 324 12.75 -14.48 11.45
CA ALA A 324 13.13 -14.54 12.86
C ALA A 324 12.12 -15.40 13.65
N ARG A 325 12.50 -15.85 14.83
CA ARG A 325 11.58 -16.55 15.74
C ARG A 325 10.47 -15.60 16.22
N PRO A 326 9.19 -16.01 16.19
CA PRO A 326 8.06 -15.17 16.62
C PRO A 326 7.90 -15.11 18.15
N ASP A 327 8.44 -16.08 18.88
CA ASP A 327 8.30 -16.23 20.33
C ASP A 327 9.30 -15.40 21.16
N ASN A 328 10.19 -14.66 20.49
CA ASN A 328 11.17 -13.81 21.16
C ASN A 328 10.88 -12.32 20.96
N LYS A 329 10.29 -11.69 21.98
CA LYS A 329 9.93 -10.26 21.96
C LYS A 329 11.16 -9.35 21.70
N LYS A 330 12.36 -9.70 22.18
CA LYS A 330 13.58 -8.92 21.94
C LYS A 330 14.00 -8.92 20.48
N LEU A 331 13.77 -10.03 19.75
CA LEU A 331 14.03 -10.08 18.29
C LEU A 331 13.06 -9.19 17.53
N SER A 332 11.79 -9.19 17.89
CA SER A 332 10.80 -8.29 17.31
C SER A 332 11.20 -6.82 17.50
N GLN A 333 11.67 -6.46 18.70
CA GLN A 333 12.21 -5.13 19.00
C GLN A 333 13.41 -4.80 18.13
N LYS A 334 14.36 -5.74 18.02
CA LYS A 334 15.57 -5.56 17.20
C LYS A 334 15.23 -5.34 15.72
N ILE A 335 14.33 -6.13 15.15
CA ILE A 335 13.88 -5.98 13.77
C ILE A 335 13.22 -4.61 13.57
N ASN A 336 12.36 -4.18 14.49
CA ASN A 336 11.70 -2.89 14.38
C ASN A 336 12.69 -1.72 14.50
N ASN A 337 13.64 -1.80 15.40
CA ASN A 337 14.58 -0.71 15.66
C ASN A 337 15.75 -0.65 14.65
N GLU A 338 16.30 -1.78 14.25
CA GLU A 338 17.50 -1.81 13.41
C GLU A 338 17.20 -1.94 11.92
N ILE A 339 16.11 -2.66 11.57
CA ILE A 339 15.83 -2.98 10.17
C ILE A 339 14.72 -2.09 9.60
N LYS A 340 13.63 -1.87 10.35
CA LYS A 340 12.53 -1.02 9.88
C LYS A 340 12.86 0.48 9.98
N ILE A 341 13.68 0.90 10.94
CA ILE A 341 14.14 2.29 11.05
C ILE A 341 15.13 2.62 9.93
N GLY A 342 15.99 1.70 9.53
CA GLY A 342 16.95 1.89 8.43
C GLY A 342 16.31 2.17 7.07
N ARG A 343 15.06 1.75 6.83
CA ARG A 343 14.30 2.10 5.62
C ARG A 343 13.83 3.56 5.56
N ALA A 344 14.01 4.33 6.63
CA ALA A 344 13.69 5.76 6.66
C ALA A 344 14.86 6.65 6.19
N HIS A 345 16.01 6.06 5.85
CA HIS A 345 17.24 6.79 5.51
C HIS A 345 17.83 6.44 4.13
N VAL A 346 17.09 5.74 3.28
CA VAL A 346 17.51 5.48 1.89
C VAL A 346 16.66 6.28 0.93
#